data_f2bbbfafa10936e9106077661b6a5533
#
_entry.id   f2bbbfafa10936e9106077661b6a5533
#
_cell.length_a   1.000
_cell.length_b   1.000
_cell.length_c   1.000
_cell.angle_alpha   90.00
_cell.angle_beta   90.00
_cell.angle_gamma   90.00
#
_symmetry.space_group_name_H-M   'P 1'
#
loop_
_entity.id
_entity.type
_entity.pdbx_description
1 polymer ?
#
loop_
_entity_poly.entity_id
_entity_poly.type
_entity_poly.pdbx_seq_one_letter_code
_entity_poly.pdbx_strand_id
1 'polypeptide(L)'
;MGLSRLAYAIRRCLRVPDVIVDFLCEDETLFVAVQNIGDGPAHHVSVSFTPEVSGIHGTTVISDLPLFRSLSFLPPGKEIRTPLDPVREYFDRDAPTQIETVIRFESDSGVALSRSIEHDLSIYDVTTRSFHH
;
A
#
# COMPACT_ATOMS: atom_id res chain seq x y z
N MET A 1 -26.99 -20.56 -19.54
CA MET A 1 -27.51 -20.37 -18.17
C MET A 1 -26.68 -21.11 -17.14
N GLY A 2 -26.35 -22.39 -17.34
CA GLY A 2 -25.55 -23.15 -16.41
C GLY A 2 -24.13 -22.64 -16.21
N LEU A 3 -23.51 -22.09 -17.28
CA LEU A 3 -22.15 -21.56 -17.20
C LEU A 3 -22.02 -20.33 -16.32
N SER A 4 -23.00 -19.41 -16.34
CA SER A 4 -22.92 -18.23 -15.51
C SER A 4 -23.10 -18.54 -14.02
N ARG A 5 -23.95 -19.53 -13.70
CA ARG A 5 -24.11 -20.00 -12.32
C ARG A 5 -22.86 -20.68 -11.82
N LEU A 6 -22.22 -21.49 -12.66
CA LEU A 6 -20.97 -22.17 -12.30
C LEU A 6 -19.87 -21.16 -12.08
N ALA A 7 -19.70 -20.18 -12.95
CA ALA A 7 -18.71 -19.13 -12.81
C ALA A 7 -18.89 -18.34 -11.53
N TYR A 8 -20.15 -18.01 -11.18
CA TYR A 8 -20.44 -17.29 -9.95
C TYR A 8 -20.10 -18.11 -8.70
N ALA A 9 -20.47 -19.42 -8.73
CA ALA A 9 -20.16 -20.30 -7.60
C ALA A 9 -18.65 -20.48 -7.41
N ILE A 10 -17.90 -20.62 -8.50
CA ILE A 10 -16.42 -20.72 -8.45
C ILE A 10 -15.84 -19.45 -7.87
N ARG A 11 -16.28 -18.28 -8.31
CA ARG A 11 -15.79 -17.00 -7.79
C ARG A 11 -16.05 -16.87 -6.30
N ARG A 12 -17.18 -17.31 -5.80
CA ARG A 12 -17.48 -17.26 -4.36
C ARG A 12 -16.61 -18.22 -3.57
N CYS A 13 -16.31 -19.39 -4.14
CA CYS A 13 -15.45 -20.37 -3.48
C CYS A 13 -13.98 -19.97 -3.50
N LEU A 14 -13.56 -19.23 -4.54
CA LEU A 14 -12.17 -18.81 -4.74
C LEU A 14 -11.99 -17.34 -4.35
N ARG A 15 -12.40 -16.99 -3.14
CA ARG A 15 -12.20 -15.63 -2.64
C ARG A 15 -10.71 -15.30 -2.60
N VAL A 16 -10.32 -14.38 -3.46
CA VAL A 16 -8.91 -14.04 -3.63
C VAL A 16 -8.64 -12.66 -3.02
N PRO A 17 -7.64 -12.57 -2.14
CA PRO A 17 -7.21 -11.26 -1.66
C PRO A 17 -6.44 -10.52 -2.76
N ASP A 18 -6.42 -9.20 -2.66
CA ASP A 18 -5.61 -8.35 -3.52
C ASP A 18 -5.15 -7.17 -2.67
N VAL A 19 -3.90 -7.23 -2.22
CA VAL A 19 -3.37 -6.22 -1.29
C VAL A 19 -2.56 -5.19 -2.06
N ILE A 20 -2.91 -3.93 -1.86
CA ILE A 20 -2.20 -2.80 -2.45
C ILE A 20 -1.63 -1.90 -1.36
N VAL A 21 -0.64 -1.13 -1.75
CA VAL A 21 -0.13 -0.02 -0.94
C VAL A 21 -0.34 1.26 -1.74
N ASP A 22 -0.78 2.31 -1.06
CA ASP A 22 -0.99 3.61 -1.67
C ASP A 22 -0.43 4.71 -0.78
N PHE A 23 0.00 5.79 -1.42
CA PHE A 23 0.44 7.01 -0.73
C PHE A 23 -0.63 8.06 -0.91
N LEU A 24 -1.00 8.72 0.18
CA LEU A 24 -2.08 9.69 0.20
C LEU A 24 -1.58 11.00 0.81
N CYS A 25 -2.18 12.10 0.40
CA CYS A 25 -1.91 13.39 1.01
C CYS A 25 -3.23 13.98 1.50
N GLU A 26 -3.34 14.15 2.82
CA GLU A 26 -4.50 14.76 3.46
C GLU A 26 -4.02 15.78 4.48
N ASP A 27 -4.62 16.97 4.46
CA ASP A 27 -4.28 18.04 5.41
C ASP A 27 -2.77 18.28 5.47
N GLU A 28 -2.12 18.33 4.30
CA GLU A 28 -0.69 18.59 4.16
C GLU A 28 0.21 17.52 4.80
N THR A 29 -0.35 16.35 5.07
CA THR A 29 0.40 15.22 5.60
C THR A 29 0.35 14.06 4.60
N LEU A 30 1.51 13.47 4.34
CA LEU A 30 1.60 12.24 3.56
C LEU A 30 1.31 11.04 4.45
N PHE A 31 0.50 10.15 3.94
CA PHE A 31 0.19 8.86 4.58
C PHE A 31 0.59 7.73 3.65
N VAL A 32 0.92 6.61 4.24
CA VAL A 32 1.05 5.36 3.49
C VAL A 32 -0.01 4.40 4.02
N ALA A 33 -0.74 3.77 3.09
CA ALA A 33 -1.85 2.89 3.41
C ALA A 33 -1.65 1.52 2.81
N VAL A 34 -2.05 0.49 3.54
CA VAL A 34 -2.16 -0.86 3.00
C VAL A 34 -3.64 -1.24 3.01
N GLN A 35 -4.11 -1.79 1.91
CA GLN A 35 -5.53 -2.08 1.73
C GLN A 35 -5.74 -3.38 1.00
N ASN A 36 -6.70 -4.18 1.46
CA ASN A 36 -7.13 -5.37 0.74
C ASN A 36 -8.35 -5.01 -0.11
N ILE A 37 -8.16 -4.90 -1.41
CA ILE A 37 -9.23 -4.57 -2.36
C ILE A 37 -9.87 -5.81 -2.97
N GLY A 38 -9.42 -7.00 -2.57
CA GLY A 38 -9.98 -8.26 -3.05
C GLY A 38 -11.21 -8.69 -2.26
N ASP A 39 -11.74 -9.85 -2.60
CA ASP A 39 -12.94 -10.41 -1.95
C ASP A 39 -12.61 -11.45 -0.90
N GLY A 40 -11.36 -11.86 -0.75
CA GLY A 40 -10.94 -12.79 0.28
C GLY A 40 -9.98 -12.16 1.26
N PRO A 41 -9.83 -12.73 2.46
CA PRO A 41 -8.88 -12.21 3.43
C PRO A 41 -7.44 -12.48 3.01
N ALA A 42 -6.53 -11.60 3.40
CA ALA A 42 -5.10 -11.76 3.19
C ALA A 42 -4.42 -12.12 4.50
N HIS A 43 -3.44 -12.99 4.44
CA HIS A 43 -2.64 -13.43 5.58
C HIS A 43 -1.17 -13.16 5.31
N HIS A 44 -0.40 -12.98 6.38
CA HIS A 44 1.06 -12.83 6.30
C HIS A 44 1.46 -11.76 5.30
N VAL A 45 0.89 -10.57 5.46
CA VAL A 45 1.14 -9.44 4.55
C VAL A 45 2.47 -8.79 4.93
N SER A 46 3.35 -8.65 3.95
CA SER A 46 4.59 -7.90 4.12
C SER A 46 4.81 -6.99 2.92
N VAL A 47 5.45 -5.85 3.17
CA VAL A 47 5.67 -4.82 2.14
C VAL A 47 7.13 -4.41 2.16
N SER A 48 7.74 -4.37 0.98
CA SER A 48 9.07 -3.80 0.82
C SER A 48 9.00 -2.57 -0.08
N PHE A 49 9.87 -1.60 0.20
CA PHE A 49 9.93 -0.33 -0.51
C PHE A 49 11.32 -0.16 -1.13
N THR A 50 11.36 0.22 -2.40
CA THR A 50 12.62 0.47 -3.11
C THR A 50 12.53 1.80 -3.85
N PRO A 51 13.35 2.79 -3.55
CA PRO A 51 14.33 2.81 -2.47
C PRO A 51 13.68 2.82 -1.09
N GLU A 52 14.48 2.61 -0.06
CA GLU A 52 14.02 2.65 1.33
C GLU A 52 13.39 4.01 1.63
N VAL A 53 12.24 3.99 2.30
CA VAL A 53 11.50 5.20 2.64
C VAL A 53 11.52 5.42 4.14
N SER A 54 11.93 6.62 4.55
CA SER A 54 11.92 7.02 5.95
C SER A 54 10.89 8.11 6.17
N GLY A 55 10.19 8.00 7.27
CA GLY A 55 9.19 8.99 7.68
C GLY A 55 9.48 9.50 9.08
N ILE A 56 8.55 10.30 9.61
CA ILE A 56 8.62 10.87 10.96
C ILE A 56 9.94 11.64 11.09
N HIS A 57 10.06 12.70 10.29
CA HIS A 57 11.25 13.56 10.20
C HIS A 57 12.51 12.81 9.71
N GLY A 58 12.31 11.74 8.94
CA GLY A 58 13.41 10.95 8.39
C GLY A 58 14.07 9.99 9.36
N THR A 59 13.51 9.80 10.56
CA THR A 59 14.11 8.97 11.60
C THR A 59 13.64 7.53 11.61
N THR A 60 12.52 7.23 10.97
CA THR A 60 11.92 5.90 10.99
C THR A 60 11.86 5.31 9.60
N VAL A 61 12.48 4.15 9.40
CA VAL A 61 12.34 3.40 8.15
C VAL A 61 10.99 2.71 8.19
N ILE A 62 10.10 3.07 7.25
CA ILE A 62 8.71 2.61 7.33
C ILE A 62 8.57 1.11 7.13
N SER A 63 9.46 0.47 6.37
CA SER A 63 9.43 -0.98 6.19
C SER A 63 9.70 -1.75 7.50
N ASP A 64 10.25 -1.09 8.51
CA ASP A 64 10.48 -1.70 9.82
C ASP A 64 9.23 -1.64 10.73
N LEU A 65 8.23 -0.86 10.35
CA LEU A 65 7.01 -0.79 11.12
C LEU A 65 6.26 -2.13 11.07
N PRO A 66 5.67 -2.58 12.18
CA PRO A 66 4.94 -3.85 12.20
C PRO A 66 3.89 -3.96 11.11
N LEU A 67 3.24 -2.86 10.76
CA LEU A 67 2.23 -2.81 9.71
C LEU A 67 2.75 -3.32 8.36
N PHE A 68 4.02 -3.01 8.02
CA PHE A 68 4.59 -3.39 6.74
C PHE A 68 5.50 -4.61 6.83
N ARG A 69 6.01 -4.89 8.01
CA ARG A 69 6.95 -5.98 8.21
C ARG A 69 6.23 -7.33 8.33
N SER A 70 5.15 -7.35 9.07
CA SER A 70 4.43 -8.61 9.32
C SER A 70 3.03 -8.32 9.82
N LEU A 71 2.09 -8.19 8.91
CA LEU A 71 0.68 -8.04 9.25
C LEU A 71 0.02 -9.41 9.08
N SER A 72 -0.42 -10.01 10.17
CA SER A 72 -0.89 -11.40 10.16
C SER A 72 -2.19 -11.58 9.39
N PHE A 73 -3.06 -10.57 9.39
CA PHE A 73 -4.40 -10.69 8.81
C PHE A 73 -4.92 -9.35 8.33
N LEU A 74 -5.45 -9.32 7.11
CA LEU A 74 -6.08 -8.12 6.54
C LEU A 74 -7.37 -8.54 5.84
N PRO A 75 -8.54 -8.27 6.46
CA PRO A 75 -9.82 -8.68 5.87
C PRO A 75 -10.15 -7.90 4.60
N PRO A 76 -11.04 -8.43 3.76
CA PRO A 76 -11.47 -7.72 2.55
C PRO A 76 -12.03 -6.34 2.86
N GLY A 77 -11.64 -5.36 2.07
CA GLY A 77 -12.10 -3.97 2.23
C GLY A 77 -11.41 -3.18 3.32
N LYS A 78 -10.56 -3.82 4.13
CA LYS A 78 -9.88 -3.13 5.23
C LYS A 78 -8.70 -2.32 4.72
N GLU A 79 -8.62 -1.08 5.17
CA GLU A 79 -7.47 -0.19 4.95
C GLU A 79 -6.87 0.17 6.30
N ILE A 80 -5.56 0.12 6.38
CA ILE A 80 -4.81 0.59 7.54
C ILE A 80 -3.78 1.58 7.03
N ARG A 81 -3.76 2.78 7.60
CA ARG A 81 -2.82 3.81 7.18
C ARG A 81 -1.99 4.31 8.35
N THR A 82 -0.81 4.81 8.03
CA THR A 82 0.06 5.44 8.99
C THR A 82 0.59 6.76 8.41
N PRO A 83 0.75 7.80 9.23
CA PRO A 83 1.38 9.02 8.74
C PRO A 83 2.82 8.75 8.34
N LEU A 84 3.23 9.32 7.23
CA LEU A 84 4.61 9.25 6.77
C LEU A 84 5.37 10.50 7.21
N ASP A 85 4.89 11.67 6.79
CA ASP A 85 5.54 12.96 7.10
C ASP A 85 4.64 14.11 6.68
N PRO A 86 4.82 15.29 7.27
CA PRO A 86 4.31 16.51 6.65
C PRO A 86 4.88 16.63 5.23
N VAL A 87 4.05 16.99 4.28
CA VAL A 87 4.42 16.97 2.85
C VAL A 87 5.63 17.85 2.58
N ARG A 88 5.71 19.03 3.21
CA ARG A 88 6.86 19.93 3.04
C ARG A 88 8.15 19.31 3.52
N GLU A 89 8.13 18.71 4.70
CA GLU A 89 9.35 18.11 5.26
C GLU A 89 9.86 16.97 4.37
N TYR A 90 8.95 16.21 3.82
CA TYR A 90 9.31 15.09 2.94
C TYR A 90 10.07 15.59 1.71
N PHE A 91 9.58 16.63 1.06
CA PHE A 91 10.23 17.15 -0.14
C PHE A 91 11.44 18.02 0.15
N ASP A 92 11.46 18.73 1.28
CA ASP A 92 12.59 19.59 1.65
C ASP A 92 13.85 18.80 1.94
N ARG A 93 13.73 17.55 2.40
CA ARG A 93 14.90 16.71 2.67
C ARG A 93 15.30 15.80 1.50
N ASP A 94 14.78 16.05 0.31
CA ASP A 94 15.08 15.24 -0.89
C ASP A 94 14.80 13.75 -0.68
N ALA A 95 13.72 13.42 0.01
CA ALA A 95 13.30 12.03 0.17
C ALA A 95 12.88 11.42 -1.17
N PRO A 96 12.91 10.10 -1.30
CA PRO A 96 12.56 9.45 -2.57
C PRO A 96 11.14 9.77 -3.03
N THR A 97 10.97 10.06 -4.32
CA THR A 97 9.66 10.31 -4.91
C THR A 97 9.21 9.19 -5.84
N GLN A 98 10.17 8.49 -6.45
CA GLN A 98 9.89 7.31 -7.29
C GLN A 98 10.10 6.08 -6.42
N ILE A 99 9.02 5.40 -6.07
CA ILE A 99 9.08 4.30 -5.11
C ILE A 99 8.37 3.09 -5.69
N GLU A 100 9.07 1.95 -5.71
CA GLU A 100 8.45 0.67 -6.02
C GLU A 100 8.07 -0.02 -4.71
N THR A 101 6.83 -0.47 -4.61
CA THR A 101 6.39 -1.31 -3.50
C THR A 101 6.16 -2.71 -3.98
N VAL A 102 6.63 -3.69 -3.22
CA VAL A 102 6.34 -5.10 -3.45
C VAL A 102 5.60 -5.63 -2.24
N ILE A 103 4.38 -6.10 -2.47
CA ILE A 103 3.51 -6.60 -1.42
C ILE A 103 3.42 -8.11 -1.57
N ARG A 104 3.71 -8.86 -0.50
CA ARG A 104 3.59 -10.31 -0.45
C ARG A 104 2.55 -10.69 0.56
N PHE A 105 1.70 -11.63 0.20
CA PHE A 105 0.61 -12.06 1.08
C PHE A 105 0.17 -13.46 0.69
N GLU A 106 -0.70 -14.05 1.50
CA GLU A 106 -1.23 -15.40 1.27
C GLU A 106 -2.75 -15.37 1.32
N SER A 107 -3.37 -16.24 0.52
CA SER A 107 -4.82 -16.44 0.57
C SER A 107 -5.20 -17.34 1.74
N ASP A 108 -6.50 -17.48 2.02
CA ASP A 108 -7.02 -18.40 3.03
C ASP A 108 -6.56 -19.84 2.80
N SER A 109 -6.38 -20.23 1.56
CA SER A 109 -5.92 -21.58 1.20
C SER A 109 -4.41 -21.73 1.25
N GLY A 110 -3.68 -20.68 1.66
CA GLY A 110 -2.23 -20.73 1.79
C GLY A 110 -1.47 -20.49 0.50
N VAL A 111 -2.14 -20.00 -0.55
CA VAL A 111 -1.48 -19.67 -1.81
C VAL A 111 -0.71 -18.37 -1.65
N ALA A 112 0.58 -18.39 -1.97
CA ALA A 112 1.44 -17.20 -1.91
C ALA A 112 1.18 -16.33 -3.14
N LEU A 113 0.96 -15.04 -2.89
CA LEU A 113 0.68 -14.04 -3.91
C LEU A 113 1.59 -12.85 -3.71
N SER A 114 1.81 -12.09 -4.78
CA SER A 114 2.58 -10.85 -4.68
C SER A 114 2.08 -9.83 -5.68
N ARG A 115 2.34 -8.57 -5.37
CA ARG A 115 1.98 -7.46 -6.23
C ARG A 115 3.08 -6.40 -6.17
N SER A 116 3.41 -5.83 -7.33
CA SER A 116 4.40 -4.76 -7.45
C SER A 116 3.69 -3.53 -7.99
N ILE A 117 3.92 -2.37 -7.33
CA ILE A 117 3.30 -1.11 -7.72
C ILE A 117 4.38 -0.03 -7.71
N GLU A 118 4.41 0.77 -8.77
CA GLU A 118 5.29 1.93 -8.83
C GLU A 118 4.51 3.19 -8.48
N HIS A 119 5.09 4.01 -7.60
CA HIS A 119 4.48 5.26 -7.16
C HIS A 119 5.36 6.45 -7.51
N ASP A 120 4.71 7.54 -7.86
CA ASP A 120 5.38 8.82 -8.06
C ASP A 120 4.80 9.84 -7.08
N LEU A 121 5.54 10.13 -6.02
CA LEU A 121 5.10 11.05 -4.99
C LEU A 121 5.26 12.52 -5.39
N SER A 122 5.94 12.79 -6.51
CA SER A 122 6.12 14.18 -6.97
C SER A 122 4.79 14.87 -7.27
N ILE A 123 3.72 14.10 -7.47
CA ILE A 123 2.37 14.66 -7.65
C ILE A 123 1.89 15.44 -6.43
N TYR A 124 2.48 15.19 -5.26
CA TYR A 124 2.12 15.87 -4.02
C TYR A 124 3.05 17.03 -3.68
N ASP A 125 4.01 17.33 -4.52
CA ASP A 125 4.98 18.40 -4.27
C ASP A 125 4.31 19.77 -4.41
N VAL A 126 3.99 20.36 -3.27
CA VAL A 126 3.31 21.65 -3.20
C VAL A 126 4.19 22.78 -3.74
N THR A 127 5.51 22.67 -3.55
CA THR A 127 6.45 23.67 -4.05
C THR A 127 6.39 23.80 -5.56
N THR A 128 6.36 22.67 -6.26
CA THR A 128 6.22 22.65 -7.72
C THR A 128 4.92 23.33 -8.15
N ARG A 129 3.83 23.08 -7.45
CA ARG A 129 2.55 23.71 -7.74
C ARG A 129 2.58 25.21 -7.54
N SER A 130 3.33 25.70 -6.56
CA SER A 130 3.43 27.12 -6.27
C SER A 130 4.01 27.92 -7.42
N PHE A 131 4.85 27.32 -8.24
CA PHE A 131 5.50 28.00 -9.35
C PHE A 131 4.65 28.08 -10.61
N HIS A 132 3.47 27.52 -10.61
CA HIS A 132 2.59 27.49 -11.78
C HIS A 132 1.46 28.52 -11.72
N HIS A 133 1.62 29.49 -10.87
CA HIS A 133 0.64 30.60 -10.76
C HIS A 133 1.01 31.83 -11.54
#